data_ca22046d0213572534bf843e83ff01b2
#
_entry.id   ca22046d0213572534bf843e83ff01b2
#
_cell.length_a   1.000
_cell.length_b   1.000
_cell.length_c   1.000
_cell.angle_alpha   90.00
_cell.angle_beta   90.00
_cell.angle_gamma   90.00
#
_symmetry.space_group_name_H-M   'P 1'
#
loop_
_entity.id
_entity.type
_entity.pdbx_description
1 polymer ?
#
loop_
_entity_poly.entity_id
_entity_poly.type
_entity_poly.pdbx_seq_one_letter_code
_entity_poly.pdbx_strand_id
1 'polypeptide(L)'
;AYINHDIDDAIRAEVMNEEDIPLDLRMSLGMGKSERINNMVLNVIHNSSHERILMSDEFWELFNDLHDFMFTAVYRNPVCKGEEVKAVAMLEKIYEHYINHPEELPYPYSSVAEKESVDRAVCDYIAGMSDNYSLKVFNQLYVPKFWIE
;
A
#
# COMPACT_ATOMS: atom_id res chain seq x y z
N ALA A 1 -7.35 0.92 9.93
CA ALA A 1 -6.01 1.50 9.84
C ALA A 1 -5.68 1.86 8.38
N TYR A 2 -5.74 0.92 7.43
CA TYR A 2 -5.31 1.12 6.04
C TYR A 2 -5.99 2.29 5.34
N ILE A 3 -7.30 2.43 5.38
CA ILE A 3 -8.01 3.52 4.71
C ILE A 3 -7.50 4.92 5.13
N ASN A 4 -7.05 5.09 6.38
CA ASN A 4 -6.49 6.36 6.84
C ASN A 4 -5.05 6.58 6.34
N HIS A 5 -4.30 5.52 6.09
CA HIS A 5 -3.00 5.61 5.42
C HIS A 5 -3.18 5.95 3.95
N ASP A 6 -4.14 5.31 3.28
CA ASP A 6 -4.43 5.56 1.87
C ASP A 6 -4.89 7.01 1.64
N ILE A 7 -5.68 7.58 2.56
CA ILE A 7 -6.08 9.00 2.53
C ILE A 7 -4.83 9.90 2.65
N ASP A 8 -3.95 9.63 3.62
CA ASP A 8 -2.71 10.41 3.80
C ASP A 8 -1.81 10.33 2.57
N ASP A 9 -1.69 9.14 1.99
CA ASP A 9 -0.86 8.92 0.81
C ASP A 9 -1.43 9.64 -0.41
N ALA A 10 -2.76 9.62 -0.59
CA ALA A 10 -3.45 10.34 -1.65
C ALA A 10 -3.30 11.87 -1.50
N ILE A 11 -3.35 12.39 -0.28
CA ILE A 11 -3.13 13.81 0.00
C ILE A 11 -1.66 14.19 -0.28
N ARG A 12 -0.70 13.39 0.16
CA ARG A 12 0.73 13.63 -0.13
C ARG A 12 1.07 13.55 -1.61
N ALA A 13 0.36 12.72 -2.34
CA ALA A 13 0.50 12.58 -3.79
C ALA A 13 -0.29 13.65 -4.58
N GLU A 14 -0.93 14.58 -3.89
CA GLU A 14 -1.77 15.65 -4.48
C GLU A 14 -2.90 15.10 -5.39
N VAL A 15 -3.37 13.89 -5.10
CA VAL A 15 -4.48 13.24 -5.81
C VAL A 15 -5.83 13.72 -5.29
N MET A 16 -5.90 14.04 -3.98
CA MET A 16 -7.07 14.60 -3.29
C MET A 16 -6.64 15.46 -2.11
N ASN A 17 -7.61 16.21 -1.55
CA ASN A 17 -7.49 16.92 -0.28
C ASN A 17 -8.44 16.31 0.77
N GLU A 18 -8.23 16.60 2.05
CA GLU A 18 -9.13 16.15 3.13
C GLU A 18 -10.57 16.66 2.92
N GLU A 19 -10.71 17.87 2.33
CA GLU A 19 -11.99 18.51 2.03
C GLU A 19 -12.77 17.86 0.90
N ASP A 20 -12.13 17.02 0.07
CA ASP A 20 -12.81 16.28 -1.00
C ASP A 20 -13.63 15.10 -0.45
N ILE A 21 -13.33 14.65 0.78
CA ILE A 21 -14.16 13.66 1.48
C ILE A 21 -15.54 14.32 1.77
N PRO A 22 -16.65 13.67 1.41
CA PRO A 22 -17.99 14.20 1.65
C PRO A 22 -18.17 14.70 3.08
N LEU A 23 -18.78 15.89 3.21
CA LEU A 23 -18.89 16.57 4.49
C LEU A 23 -19.67 15.76 5.55
N ASP A 24 -20.69 15.06 5.14
CA ASP A 24 -21.48 14.17 5.98
C ASP A 24 -20.64 13.02 6.56
N LEU A 25 -19.78 12.42 5.75
CA LEU A 25 -18.82 11.42 6.22
C LEU A 25 -17.81 12.00 7.20
N ARG A 26 -17.27 13.19 6.90
CA ARG A 26 -16.34 13.88 7.82
C ARG A 26 -17.01 14.24 9.14
N MET A 27 -18.25 14.72 9.11
CA MET A 27 -19.00 15.06 10.33
C MET A 27 -19.28 13.82 11.18
N SER A 28 -19.57 12.69 10.57
CA SER A 28 -19.93 11.46 11.27
C SER A 28 -18.72 10.65 11.72
N LEU A 29 -17.71 10.50 10.86
CA LEU A 29 -16.52 9.70 11.15
C LEU A 29 -15.41 10.49 11.87
N GLY A 30 -15.35 11.84 11.65
CA GLY A 30 -14.34 12.74 12.20
C GLY A 30 -13.84 13.70 11.13
N MET A 31 -13.72 14.99 11.50
CA MET A 31 -13.34 16.08 10.60
C MET A 31 -11.90 16.00 10.10
N GLY A 32 -11.08 15.17 10.70
CA GLY A 32 -9.70 14.94 10.28
C GLY A 32 -9.22 13.57 10.76
N LYS A 33 -8.03 13.18 10.32
CA LYS A 33 -7.42 11.86 10.55
C LYS A 33 -7.48 11.38 12.00
N SER A 34 -7.02 12.22 12.93
CA SER A 34 -6.92 11.82 14.36
C SER A 34 -8.29 11.56 14.97
N GLU A 35 -9.27 12.40 14.66
CA GLU A 35 -10.64 12.23 15.13
C GLU A 35 -11.28 11.00 14.50
N ARG A 36 -11.12 10.81 13.22
CA ARG A 36 -11.62 9.65 12.46
C ARG A 36 -11.07 8.33 13.02
N ILE A 37 -9.75 8.25 13.27
CA ILE A 37 -9.14 7.07 13.89
C ILE A 37 -9.69 6.83 15.29
N ASN A 38 -9.76 7.87 16.11
CA ASN A 38 -10.28 7.77 17.46
C ASN A 38 -11.73 7.25 17.49
N ASN A 39 -12.59 7.82 16.66
CA ASN A 39 -14.00 7.43 16.59
C ASN A 39 -14.17 5.98 16.10
N MET A 40 -13.39 5.55 15.09
CA MET A 40 -13.38 4.17 14.63
C MET A 40 -12.94 3.20 15.74
N VAL A 41 -11.86 3.50 16.46
CA VAL A 41 -11.34 2.67 17.54
C VAL A 41 -12.34 2.58 18.69
N LEU A 42 -12.88 3.70 19.13
CA LEU A 42 -13.88 3.73 20.21
C LEU A 42 -15.16 2.99 19.82
N ASN A 43 -15.63 3.13 18.56
CA ASN A 43 -16.80 2.40 18.10
C ASN A 43 -16.57 0.88 18.16
N VAL A 44 -15.41 0.39 17.70
CA VAL A 44 -15.07 -1.03 17.78
C VAL A 44 -14.97 -1.50 19.24
N ILE A 45 -14.31 -0.74 20.13
CA ILE A 45 -14.18 -1.10 21.54
C ILE A 45 -15.56 -1.23 22.21
N HIS A 46 -16.45 -0.26 21.96
CA HIS A 46 -17.76 -0.23 22.60
C HIS A 46 -18.73 -1.30 22.09
N ASN A 47 -18.56 -1.75 20.83
CA ASN A 47 -19.45 -2.74 20.22
C ASN A 47 -18.90 -4.17 20.25
N SER A 48 -17.65 -4.35 20.65
CA SER A 48 -17.00 -5.67 20.74
C SER A 48 -17.24 -6.36 22.08
N SER A 49 -17.18 -7.68 22.06
CA SER A 49 -17.26 -8.55 23.26
C SER A 49 -16.07 -9.49 23.32
N HIS A 50 -16.00 -10.36 24.34
CA HIS A 50 -14.97 -11.40 24.43
C HIS A 50 -14.96 -12.38 23.25
N GLU A 51 -16.10 -12.55 22.59
CA GLU A 51 -16.26 -13.55 21.53
C GLU A 51 -16.24 -12.94 20.11
N ARG A 52 -16.49 -11.63 20.00
CA ARG A 52 -16.69 -10.98 18.68
C ARG A 52 -16.11 -9.58 18.68
N ILE A 53 -15.37 -9.27 17.60
CA ILE A 53 -14.93 -7.92 17.28
C ILE A 53 -15.93 -7.35 16.30
N LEU A 54 -16.62 -6.28 16.68
CA LEU A 54 -17.72 -5.68 15.93
C LEU A 54 -17.59 -4.15 15.90
N MET A 55 -18.15 -3.58 14.84
CA MET A 55 -18.47 -2.17 14.70
C MET A 55 -19.99 -2.05 14.71
N SER A 56 -20.57 -0.94 15.16
CA SER A 56 -22.02 -0.71 15.02
C SER A 56 -22.44 -0.71 13.55
N ASP A 57 -23.66 -1.15 13.26
CA ASP A 57 -24.17 -1.21 11.88
C ASP A 57 -24.12 0.17 11.19
N GLU A 58 -24.52 1.22 11.90
CA GLU A 58 -24.45 2.60 11.40
C GLU A 58 -23.02 3.03 11.05
N PHE A 59 -22.06 2.69 11.91
CA PHE A 59 -20.66 3.06 11.66
C PHE A 59 -20.03 2.21 10.56
N TRP A 60 -20.49 0.99 10.42
CA TRP A 60 -20.11 0.11 9.32
C TRP A 60 -20.57 0.62 7.96
N GLU A 61 -21.82 1.13 7.87
CA GLU A 61 -22.32 1.79 6.66
C GLU A 61 -21.48 3.01 6.30
N LEU A 62 -21.22 3.93 7.25
CA LEU A 62 -20.36 5.09 7.03
C LEU A 62 -18.94 4.72 6.61
N PHE A 63 -18.40 3.63 7.16
CA PHE A 63 -17.09 3.11 6.77
C PHE A 63 -17.09 2.61 5.32
N ASN A 64 -18.12 1.91 4.90
CA ASN A 64 -18.29 1.45 3.53
C ASN A 64 -18.45 2.63 2.55
N ASP A 65 -19.23 3.63 2.92
CA ASP A 65 -19.39 4.85 2.10
C ASP A 65 -18.05 5.57 1.93
N LEU A 66 -17.24 5.67 2.98
CA LEU A 66 -15.88 6.21 2.87
C LEU A 66 -15.00 5.35 1.97
N HIS A 67 -15.11 4.03 2.08
CA HIS A 67 -14.37 3.10 1.20
C HIS A 67 -14.77 3.28 -0.27
N ASP A 68 -16.05 3.40 -0.57
CA ASP A 68 -16.55 3.59 -1.93
C ASP A 68 -16.15 4.96 -2.51
N PHE A 69 -16.13 6.00 -1.67
CA PHE A 69 -15.55 7.28 -2.03
C PHE A 69 -14.07 7.14 -2.42
N MET A 70 -13.26 6.50 -1.57
CA MET A 70 -11.83 6.29 -1.84
C MET A 70 -11.59 5.46 -3.09
N PHE A 71 -12.45 4.45 -3.31
CA PHE A 71 -12.35 3.63 -4.50
C PHE A 71 -12.53 4.44 -5.79
N THR A 72 -13.43 5.41 -5.77
CA THR A 72 -13.69 6.27 -6.93
C THR A 72 -12.68 7.41 -7.04
N ALA A 73 -12.39 8.09 -5.93
CA ALA A 73 -11.55 9.29 -5.93
C ALA A 73 -10.05 8.98 -6.10
N VAL A 74 -9.59 7.84 -5.58
CA VAL A 74 -8.17 7.49 -5.52
C VAL A 74 -7.85 6.26 -6.37
N TYR A 75 -8.40 5.10 -6.05
CA TYR A 75 -7.97 3.84 -6.68
C TYR A 75 -8.32 3.74 -8.17
N ARG A 76 -9.37 4.46 -8.63
CA ARG A 76 -9.71 4.60 -10.06
C ARG A 76 -9.16 5.87 -10.71
N ASN A 77 -8.45 6.69 -9.96
CA ASN A 77 -7.90 7.93 -10.52
C ASN A 77 -6.87 7.61 -11.62
N PRO A 78 -6.98 8.22 -12.81
CA PRO A 78 -6.07 7.97 -13.92
C PRO A 78 -4.60 8.26 -13.58
N VAL A 79 -4.33 9.23 -12.70
CA VAL A 79 -2.97 9.55 -12.24
C VAL A 79 -2.38 8.36 -11.48
N CYS A 80 -3.13 7.81 -10.51
CA CYS A 80 -2.71 6.63 -9.75
C CYS A 80 -2.54 5.40 -10.67
N LYS A 81 -3.45 5.19 -11.60
CA LYS A 81 -3.38 4.07 -12.55
C LYS A 81 -2.17 4.17 -13.50
N GLY A 82 -1.78 5.38 -13.89
CA GLY A 82 -0.58 5.59 -14.70
C GLY A 82 0.70 5.17 -13.96
N GLU A 83 0.81 5.47 -12.67
CA GLU A 83 1.96 5.08 -11.86
C GLU A 83 1.94 3.57 -11.51
N GLU A 84 0.76 2.98 -11.30
CA GLU A 84 0.61 1.54 -11.09
C GLU A 84 1.19 0.72 -12.25
N VAL A 85 0.90 1.12 -13.49
CA VAL A 85 1.46 0.44 -14.69
C VAL A 85 2.99 0.49 -14.69
N LYS A 86 3.58 1.62 -14.31
CA LYS A 86 5.05 1.74 -14.20
C LYS A 86 5.62 0.87 -13.09
N ALA A 87 4.93 0.83 -11.93
CA ALA A 87 5.35 -0.01 -10.81
C ALA A 87 5.33 -1.49 -11.16
N VAL A 88 4.28 -1.97 -11.84
CA VAL A 88 4.19 -3.35 -12.33
C VAL A 88 5.35 -3.66 -13.28
N ALA A 89 5.57 -2.82 -14.30
CA ALA A 89 6.66 -3.03 -15.25
C ALA A 89 8.06 -3.01 -14.58
N MET A 90 8.23 -2.21 -13.53
CA MET A 90 9.45 -2.18 -12.71
C MET A 90 9.65 -3.50 -11.96
N LEU A 91 8.60 -3.99 -11.28
CA LEU A 91 8.67 -5.24 -10.52
C LEU A 91 8.88 -6.46 -11.44
N GLU A 92 8.23 -6.49 -12.62
CA GLU A 92 8.48 -7.53 -13.63
C GLU A 92 9.95 -7.60 -14.03
N LYS A 93 10.59 -6.45 -14.26
CA LYS A 93 12.02 -6.41 -14.59
C LYS A 93 12.92 -6.87 -13.45
N ILE A 94 12.60 -6.50 -12.21
CA ILE A 94 13.33 -6.98 -11.04
C ILE A 94 13.19 -8.50 -10.92
N TYR A 95 11.98 -9.01 -11.12
CA TYR A 95 11.71 -10.44 -11.11
C TYR A 95 12.50 -11.18 -12.20
N GLU A 96 12.42 -10.73 -13.45
CA GLU A 96 13.16 -11.30 -14.58
C GLU A 96 14.68 -11.32 -14.32
N HIS A 97 15.21 -10.25 -13.71
CA HIS A 97 16.63 -10.19 -13.37
C HIS A 97 17.04 -11.32 -12.42
N TYR A 98 16.36 -11.45 -11.27
CA TYR A 98 16.72 -12.42 -10.25
C TYR A 98 16.37 -13.87 -10.62
N ILE A 99 15.38 -14.08 -11.50
CA ILE A 99 15.15 -15.43 -12.10
C ILE A 99 16.35 -15.86 -12.96
N ASN A 100 16.93 -14.93 -13.71
CA ASN A 100 18.07 -15.23 -14.57
C ASN A 100 19.43 -15.17 -13.84
N HIS A 101 19.48 -14.50 -12.68
CA HIS A 101 20.69 -14.32 -11.86
C HIS A 101 20.41 -14.66 -10.39
N PRO A 102 20.04 -15.92 -10.07
CA PRO A 102 19.70 -16.33 -8.70
C PRO A 102 20.87 -16.22 -7.73
N GLU A 103 22.11 -16.22 -8.22
CA GLU A 103 23.34 -16.03 -7.44
C GLU A 103 23.44 -14.61 -6.83
N GLU A 104 22.71 -13.65 -7.35
CA GLU A 104 22.67 -12.27 -6.85
C GLU A 104 21.61 -12.07 -5.74
N LEU A 105 20.79 -13.08 -5.42
CA LEU A 105 19.80 -12.99 -4.36
C LEU A 105 20.50 -12.84 -2.99
N PRO A 106 20.08 -11.85 -2.17
CA PRO A 106 20.64 -11.70 -0.84
C PRO A 106 20.18 -12.82 0.11
N TYR A 107 20.97 -13.07 1.17
CA TYR A 107 20.50 -13.91 2.27
C TYR A 107 19.31 -13.22 3.00
N PRO A 108 18.27 -13.95 3.40
CA PRO A 108 18.12 -15.43 3.39
C PRO A 108 17.55 -16.02 2.09
N TYR A 109 17.19 -15.21 1.09
CA TYR A 109 16.50 -15.67 -0.12
C TYR A 109 17.35 -16.61 -0.99
N SER A 110 18.67 -16.40 -1.04
CA SER A 110 19.60 -17.35 -1.68
C SER A 110 19.47 -18.76 -1.11
N SER A 111 19.30 -18.88 0.22
CA SER A 111 19.09 -20.19 0.86
C SER A 111 17.71 -20.80 0.57
N VAL A 112 16.69 -19.98 0.33
CA VAL A 112 15.36 -20.44 -0.11
C VAL A 112 15.44 -20.95 -1.54
N ALA A 113 16.17 -20.27 -2.42
CA ALA A 113 16.37 -20.69 -3.80
C ALA A 113 17.01 -22.08 -3.90
N GLU A 114 17.98 -22.38 -3.03
CA GLU A 114 18.63 -23.70 -2.98
C GLU A 114 17.74 -24.82 -2.43
N LYS A 115 16.88 -24.52 -1.45
CA LYS A 115 16.08 -25.51 -0.73
C LYS A 115 14.70 -25.76 -1.32
N GLU A 116 14.11 -24.74 -1.93
CA GLU A 116 12.75 -24.80 -2.49
C GLU A 116 12.77 -24.57 -4.00
N SER A 117 12.80 -23.30 -4.44
CA SER A 117 12.94 -22.94 -5.84
C SER A 117 13.39 -21.49 -5.99
N VAL A 118 14.01 -21.19 -7.13
CA VAL A 118 14.40 -19.81 -7.48
C VAL A 118 13.18 -18.91 -7.58
N ASP A 119 12.11 -19.38 -8.23
CA ASP A 119 10.84 -18.63 -8.39
C ASP A 119 10.27 -18.21 -7.03
N ARG A 120 10.18 -19.13 -6.07
CA ARG A 120 9.70 -18.85 -4.72
C ARG A 120 10.58 -17.83 -4.01
N ALA A 121 11.89 -17.99 -4.08
CA ALA A 121 12.83 -17.08 -3.44
C ALA A 121 12.73 -15.64 -3.99
N VAL A 122 12.60 -15.52 -5.30
CA VAL A 122 12.43 -14.21 -5.97
C VAL A 122 11.12 -13.56 -5.58
N CYS A 123 10.01 -14.32 -5.57
CA CYS A 123 8.72 -13.82 -5.12
C CYS A 123 8.77 -13.33 -3.67
N ASP A 124 9.34 -14.10 -2.76
CA ASP A 124 9.47 -13.74 -1.34
C ASP A 124 10.38 -12.51 -1.16
N TYR A 125 11.45 -12.40 -1.96
CA TYR A 125 12.34 -11.24 -1.92
C TYR A 125 11.62 -9.96 -2.36
N ILE A 126 10.90 -9.99 -3.48
CA ILE A 126 10.14 -8.84 -3.99
C ILE A 126 9.00 -8.47 -3.03
N ALA A 127 8.25 -9.46 -2.52
CA ALA A 127 7.17 -9.23 -1.57
C ALA A 127 7.63 -8.59 -0.25
N GLY A 128 8.88 -8.81 0.12
CA GLY A 128 9.50 -8.18 1.30
C GLY A 128 10.04 -6.77 1.08
N MET A 129 10.00 -6.25 -0.15
CA MET A 129 10.50 -4.89 -0.45
C MET A 129 9.48 -3.83 -0.03
N SER A 130 9.98 -2.70 0.49
CA SER A 130 9.21 -1.46 0.50
C SER A 130 9.29 -0.78 -0.87
N ASP A 131 8.36 0.14 -1.17
CA ASP A 131 8.32 0.88 -2.43
C ASP A 131 9.66 1.58 -2.73
N ASN A 132 10.21 2.27 -1.73
CA ASN A 132 11.50 2.94 -1.85
C ASN A 132 12.65 1.96 -2.11
N TYR A 133 12.59 0.77 -1.53
CA TYR A 133 13.63 -0.23 -1.73
C TYR A 133 13.55 -0.85 -3.13
N SER A 134 12.35 -1.13 -3.63
CA SER A 134 12.17 -1.63 -5.00
C SER A 134 12.65 -0.63 -6.05
N LEU A 135 12.37 0.67 -5.87
CA LEU A 135 12.92 1.74 -6.71
C LEU A 135 14.45 1.78 -6.65
N LYS A 136 15.04 1.63 -5.47
CA LYS A 136 16.50 1.59 -5.31
C LYS A 136 17.11 0.40 -6.04
N VAL A 137 16.53 -0.79 -5.89
CA VAL A 137 16.99 -2.00 -6.57
C VAL A 137 16.89 -1.84 -8.08
N PHE A 138 15.74 -1.36 -8.58
CA PHE A 138 15.57 -1.10 -10.00
C PHE A 138 16.61 -0.13 -10.57
N ASN A 139 16.85 0.98 -9.88
CA ASN A 139 17.86 1.95 -10.29
C ASN A 139 19.27 1.35 -10.29
N GLN A 140 19.59 0.48 -9.33
CA GLN A 140 20.90 -0.19 -9.30
C GLN A 140 21.10 -1.14 -10.47
N LEU A 141 20.05 -1.83 -10.91
CA LEU A 141 20.09 -2.82 -11.98
C LEU A 141 20.04 -2.21 -13.38
N TYR A 142 19.22 -1.17 -13.55
CA TYR A 142 18.83 -0.71 -14.88
C TYR A 142 19.21 0.74 -15.21
N VAL A 143 19.58 1.55 -14.20
CA VAL A 143 19.98 2.94 -14.45
C VAL A 143 21.50 3.08 -14.34
N PRO A 144 22.17 3.52 -15.43
CA PRO A 144 23.61 3.73 -15.40
C PRO A 144 24.04 4.75 -14.33
N LYS A 145 25.14 4.47 -13.65
CA LYS A 145 25.73 5.42 -12.71
C LYS A 145 26.55 6.47 -13.48
N PHE A 146 26.40 7.71 -13.10
CA PHE A 146 27.31 8.76 -13.59
C PHE A 146 28.70 8.56 -12.99
N TRP A 147 29.70 8.78 -13.82
CA TRP A 147 31.06 8.87 -13.32
C TRP A 147 31.18 10.20 -12.56
N ILE A 148 31.52 10.11 -11.29
CA ILE A 148 31.91 11.28 -10.49
C ILE A 148 33.41 11.43 -10.72
N GLU A 149 33.78 12.54 -11.38
CA GLU A 149 35.21 12.95 -11.48
C GLU A 149 35.72 13.36 -10.11
#